data_37f18a8d39982af92906f310988af224
#
_entry.id   37f18a8d39982af92906f310988af224
#
_cell.length_a   1.000
_cell.length_b   1.000
_cell.length_c   1.000
_cell.angle_alpha   90.00
_cell.angle_beta   90.00
_cell.angle_gamma   90.00
#
_symmetry.space_group_name_H-M   'P 1'
#
loop_
_entity.id
_entity.type
_entity.pdbx_description
1 polymer ?
#
loop_
_entity_poly.entity_id
_entity_poly.type
_entity_poly.pdbx_seq_one_letter_code
_entity_poly.pdbx_strand_id
1 'polypeptide(L)'
;TLNGKNYTATVNAEGRWSVTVPPADLAQVPDGRQAISVTVNDVAGNSTISSHNVTFAAQPASQPTITLNPVAQDDVINALERGQPLNISGSSTSLAAGTVITVVFNDKTYTGSVNSSGNWTITVPQADMQALQETANGTPYVVSASAVDAALNPASASSSVTVDLSAPTLAVDVADSFLGDGYISIAEAAVDQEIGGTGTPGETVTLTLNGTTLSALVNEQGEWSMVIPAGSLQALPQGTSQITFVTTDAAGNSNPQPVNINVKT
;
A
#
# COMPACT_ATOMS: atom_id res chain seq x y z
N THR A 1 40.57 6.90 26.81
CA THR A 1 40.28 5.46 26.83
C THR A 1 38.85 5.24 26.30
N LEU A 2 38.67 4.34 25.38
CA LEU A 2 37.38 3.86 24.90
C LEU A 2 37.47 2.33 24.74
N ASN A 3 36.48 1.61 25.23
CA ASN A 3 36.42 0.13 25.16
C ASN A 3 37.76 -0.55 25.56
N GLY A 4 38.39 -0.06 26.64
CA GLY A 4 39.67 -0.58 27.15
C GLY A 4 40.91 -0.21 26.35
N LYS A 5 40.77 0.45 25.19
CA LYS A 5 41.90 0.97 24.39
C LYS A 5 42.26 2.40 24.75
N ASN A 6 43.55 2.69 24.79
CA ASN A 6 44.09 4.03 25.06
C ASN A 6 44.51 4.71 23.75
N TYR A 7 44.11 5.94 23.59
CA TYR A 7 44.50 6.84 22.50
C TYR A 7 45.14 8.06 23.13
N THR A 8 46.25 8.55 22.56
CA THR A 8 47.02 9.66 23.13
C THR A 8 46.93 10.89 22.22
N ALA A 9 46.84 12.03 22.84
CA ALA A 9 46.92 13.34 22.19
C ALA A 9 47.73 14.31 23.04
N THR A 10 48.27 15.36 22.44
CA THR A 10 48.94 16.44 23.14
C THR A 10 48.01 17.64 23.24
N VAL A 11 47.95 18.27 24.41
CA VAL A 11 47.22 19.53 24.61
C VAL A 11 48.02 20.66 23.98
N ASN A 12 47.42 21.47 23.14
CA ASN A 12 48.07 22.62 22.51
C ASN A 12 48.10 23.85 23.44
N ALA A 13 48.70 24.94 22.96
CA ALA A 13 48.87 26.18 23.74
C ALA A 13 47.53 26.84 24.14
N GLU A 14 46.44 26.58 23.36
CA GLU A 14 45.10 27.08 23.63
C GLU A 14 44.27 26.13 24.56
N GLY A 15 44.92 25.08 25.10
CA GLY A 15 44.25 24.10 25.98
C GLY A 15 43.35 23.10 25.25
N ARG A 16 43.47 22.97 23.92
CA ARG A 16 42.66 22.06 23.09
C ARG A 16 43.47 20.81 22.76
N TRP A 17 42.72 19.70 22.60
CA TRP A 17 43.25 18.43 22.14
C TRP A 17 42.25 17.72 21.24
N SER A 18 42.70 16.84 20.41
CA SER A 18 41.87 15.94 19.59
C SER A 18 42.56 14.61 19.41
N VAL A 19 41.77 13.56 19.28
CA VAL A 19 42.23 12.22 18.96
C VAL A 19 41.29 11.59 17.96
N THR A 20 41.83 10.87 16.98
CA THR A 20 41.05 10.10 16.03
C THR A 20 41.02 8.65 16.49
N VAL A 21 39.82 8.07 16.64
CA VAL A 21 39.62 6.65 16.88
C VAL A 21 39.45 5.96 15.53
N PRO A 22 40.29 4.94 15.20
CA PRO A 22 40.20 4.25 13.92
C PRO A 22 38.84 3.54 13.75
N PRO A 23 38.26 3.47 12.53
CA PRO A 23 37.02 2.77 12.27
C PRO A 23 37.01 1.30 12.71
N ALA A 24 38.16 0.60 12.57
CA ALA A 24 38.33 -0.78 13.02
C ALA A 24 38.18 -0.93 14.56
N ASP A 25 38.55 0.08 15.32
CA ASP A 25 38.40 0.07 16.78
C ASP A 25 36.98 0.43 17.20
N LEU A 26 36.34 1.36 16.47
CA LEU A 26 34.91 1.68 16.68
C LEU A 26 34.01 0.47 16.42
N ALA A 27 34.31 -0.34 15.41
CA ALA A 27 33.59 -1.56 15.10
C ALA A 27 33.67 -2.65 16.19
N GLN A 28 34.60 -2.53 17.13
CA GLN A 28 34.74 -3.46 18.27
C GLN A 28 34.04 -2.95 19.53
N VAL A 29 33.50 -1.74 19.52
CA VAL A 29 32.77 -1.19 20.68
C VAL A 29 31.39 -1.85 20.73
N PRO A 30 31.03 -2.49 21.88
CA PRO A 30 29.69 -3.09 22.01
C PRO A 30 28.59 -2.01 21.97
N ASP A 31 27.44 -2.39 21.45
CA ASP A 31 26.26 -1.55 21.52
C ASP A 31 25.84 -1.27 22.96
N GLY A 32 25.15 -0.15 23.15
CA GLY A 32 24.73 0.35 24.45
C GLY A 32 25.58 1.53 24.94
N ARG A 33 25.43 1.85 26.22
CA ARG A 33 26.07 3.01 26.84
C ARG A 33 27.51 2.72 27.17
N GLN A 34 28.42 3.43 26.55
CA GLN A 34 29.88 3.31 26.73
C GLN A 34 30.44 4.59 27.32
N ALA A 35 31.40 4.43 28.23
CA ALA A 35 32.11 5.56 28.81
C ALA A 35 33.41 5.88 28.05
N ILE A 36 33.53 7.11 27.61
CA ILE A 36 34.83 7.67 27.15
C ILE A 36 35.45 8.36 28.33
N SER A 37 36.63 7.92 28.75
CA SER A 37 37.39 8.58 29.84
C SER A 37 38.66 9.25 29.29
N VAL A 38 38.93 10.45 29.77
CA VAL A 38 40.12 11.24 29.44
C VAL A 38 40.89 11.49 30.71
N THR A 39 42.17 11.16 30.69
CA THR A 39 43.10 11.44 31.80
C THR A 39 44.16 12.41 31.30
N VAL A 40 44.36 13.46 32.03
CA VAL A 40 45.46 14.43 31.78
C VAL A 40 46.40 14.41 32.98
N ASN A 41 47.71 14.30 32.71
CA ASN A 41 48.74 14.38 33.71
C ASN A 41 49.54 15.66 33.49
N ASP A 42 49.88 16.35 34.57
CA ASP A 42 50.86 17.47 34.54
C ASP A 42 52.31 16.95 34.62
N VAL A 43 53.26 17.83 34.45
CA VAL A 43 54.69 17.51 34.52
C VAL A 43 55.13 17.07 35.93
N ALA A 44 54.33 17.35 36.94
CA ALA A 44 54.60 16.96 38.33
C ALA A 44 53.98 15.58 38.66
N GLY A 45 53.23 14.97 37.72
CA GLY A 45 52.57 13.66 37.91
C GLY A 45 51.16 13.76 38.48
N ASN A 46 50.58 14.95 38.68
CA ASN A 46 49.19 15.06 39.11
C ASN A 46 48.24 14.73 37.98
N SER A 47 47.18 13.96 38.28
CA SER A 47 46.22 13.49 37.29
C SER A 47 44.82 14.09 37.48
N THR A 48 44.17 14.42 36.37
CA THR A 48 42.72 14.75 36.33
C THR A 48 42.03 13.83 35.35
N ILE A 49 40.87 13.31 35.75
CA ILE A 49 40.04 12.41 34.92
C ILE A 49 38.66 13.05 34.66
N SER A 50 38.25 13.04 33.41
CA SER A 50 36.90 13.40 32.99
C SER A 50 36.30 12.25 32.20
N SER A 51 34.99 12.01 32.32
CA SER A 51 34.32 10.98 31.56
C SER A 51 33.03 11.48 30.93
N HIS A 52 32.74 10.96 29.75
CA HIS A 52 31.48 11.21 29.02
C HIS A 52 30.90 9.89 28.52
N ASN A 53 29.58 9.74 28.64
CA ASN A 53 28.89 8.54 28.15
C ASN A 53 28.32 8.78 26.75
N VAL A 54 28.59 7.85 25.86
CA VAL A 54 28.10 7.82 24.48
C VAL A 54 27.31 6.50 24.25
N THR A 55 26.21 6.56 23.56
CA THR A 55 25.48 5.36 23.16
C THR A 55 25.94 4.89 21.78
N PHE A 56 26.36 3.63 21.71
CA PHE A 56 26.71 2.95 20.46
C PHE A 56 25.54 2.07 20.01
N ALA A 57 25.26 2.09 18.72
CA ALA A 57 24.27 1.23 18.03
C ALA A 57 24.80 0.93 16.61
N ALA A 58 25.96 0.26 16.55
CA ALA A 58 26.69 0.03 15.31
C ALA A 58 26.73 -1.44 14.89
N GLN A 59 26.25 -2.36 15.74
CA GLN A 59 26.26 -3.80 15.42
C GLN A 59 25.09 -4.14 14.47
N PRO A 60 25.27 -5.10 13.54
CA PRO A 60 24.21 -5.47 12.59
C PRO A 60 22.88 -5.88 13.24
N ALA A 61 22.93 -6.49 14.42
CA ALA A 61 21.73 -6.91 15.14
C ALA A 61 20.89 -5.74 15.71
N SER A 62 21.48 -4.55 15.85
CA SER A 62 20.81 -3.34 16.32
C SER A 62 20.48 -2.36 15.21
N GLN A 63 20.84 -2.67 13.96
CA GLN A 63 20.47 -1.82 12.84
C GLN A 63 18.94 -1.80 12.67
N PRO A 64 18.35 -0.62 12.49
CA PRO A 64 16.91 -0.52 12.28
C PRO A 64 16.50 -1.06 10.93
N THR A 65 15.31 -1.61 10.86
CA THR A 65 14.66 -2.00 9.61
C THR A 65 13.27 -1.38 9.49
N ILE A 66 12.82 -1.18 8.27
CA ILE A 66 11.45 -0.79 7.94
C ILE A 66 10.92 -1.74 6.89
N THR A 67 9.65 -2.10 6.99
CA THR A 67 8.89 -2.78 5.94
C THR A 67 7.70 -1.94 5.52
N LEU A 68 7.26 -2.11 4.27
CA LEU A 68 5.99 -1.60 3.73
C LEU A 68 5.03 -2.78 3.56
N ASN A 69 3.80 -2.60 3.97
CA ASN A 69 2.71 -3.48 3.56
C ASN A 69 2.28 -3.12 2.14
N PRO A 70 1.62 -4.03 1.39
CA PRO A 70 1.04 -3.68 0.11
C PRO A 70 0.18 -2.43 0.21
N VAL A 71 0.38 -1.50 -0.71
CA VAL A 71 -0.39 -0.25 -0.81
C VAL A 71 -1.74 -0.59 -1.43
N ALA A 72 -2.83 0.00 -0.92
CA ALA A 72 -4.19 -0.30 -1.37
C ALA A 72 -4.58 -1.80 -1.31
N GLN A 73 -3.81 -2.63 -0.59
CA GLN A 73 -3.92 -4.08 -0.40
C GLN A 73 -3.25 -4.93 -1.50
N ASP A 74 -3.07 -4.43 -2.71
CA ASP A 74 -2.57 -5.17 -3.89
C ASP A 74 -1.53 -4.40 -4.72
N ASP A 75 -1.11 -3.21 -4.25
CA ASP A 75 -0.22 -2.28 -4.95
C ASP A 75 -0.82 -1.71 -6.25
N VAL A 76 -2.15 -1.74 -6.38
CA VAL A 76 -2.91 -1.08 -7.45
C VAL A 76 -3.92 -0.11 -6.84
N ILE A 77 -3.98 1.10 -7.31
CA ILE A 77 -4.97 2.11 -6.88
C ILE A 77 -6.02 2.23 -7.98
N ASN A 78 -7.24 1.80 -7.69
CA ASN A 78 -8.38 1.90 -8.58
C ASN A 78 -9.13 3.24 -8.43
N ALA A 79 -10.16 3.45 -9.26
CA ALA A 79 -10.95 4.68 -9.27
C ALA A 79 -11.65 4.96 -7.93
N LEU A 80 -12.13 3.91 -7.24
CA LEU A 80 -12.80 4.05 -5.95
C LEU A 80 -11.80 4.46 -4.85
N GLU A 81 -10.65 3.80 -4.78
CA GLU A 81 -9.59 4.06 -3.80
C GLU A 81 -8.95 5.43 -4.01
N ARG A 82 -8.74 5.86 -5.28
CA ARG A 82 -8.32 7.21 -5.60
C ARG A 82 -9.27 8.29 -5.04
N GLY A 83 -10.54 7.94 -4.90
CA GLY A 83 -11.58 8.80 -4.33
C GLY A 83 -11.56 8.89 -2.79
N GLN A 84 -10.67 8.18 -2.09
CA GLN A 84 -10.61 8.08 -0.64
C GLN A 84 -9.21 8.43 -0.10
N PRO A 85 -9.08 8.77 1.21
CA PRO A 85 -7.77 8.82 1.85
C PRO A 85 -7.12 7.43 1.85
N LEU A 86 -5.81 7.35 1.58
CA LEU A 86 -5.05 6.10 1.58
C LEU A 86 -4.19 5.98 2.84
N ASN A 87 -4.25 4.82 3.50
CA ASN A 87 -3.35 4.50 4.59
C ASN A 87 -2.16 3.68 4.07
N ILE A 88 -0.96 4.25 4.16
CA ILE A 88 0.31 3.55 3.93
C ILE A 88 0.80 3.07 5.29
N SER A 89 1.14 1.79 5.41
CA SER A 89 1.51 1.19 6.68
C SER A 89 2.66 0.21 6.55
N GLY A 90 3.24 -0.15 7.69
CA GLY A 90 4.31 -1.12 7.74
C GLY A 90 4.75 -1.40 9.17
N SER A 91 5.86 -2.14 9.27
CA SER A 91 6.49 -2.45 10.54
C SER A 91 7.94 -1.99 10.58
N SER A 92 8.52 -1.97 11.76
CA SER A 92 9.92 -1.64 11.98
C SER A 92 10.50 -2.51 13.10
N THR A 93 11.81 -2.71 13.03
CA THR A 93 12.58 -3.31 14.12
C THR A 93 13.69 -2.36 14.55
N SER A 94 14.09 -2.41 15.82
CA SER A 94 15.14 -1.56 16.41
C SER A 94 14.88 -0.05 16.30
N LEU A 95 13.66 0.38 16.03
CA LEU A 95 13.20 1.76 16.16
C LEU A 95 12.36 1.92 17.43
N ALA A 96 12.66 2.93 18.23
CA ALA A 96 11.88 3.22 19.44
C ALA A 96 10.46 3.70 19.08
N ALA A 97 9.49 3.42 19.94
CA ALA A 97 8.17 4.03 19.85
C ALA A 97 8.29 5.56 19.85
N GLY A 98 7.55 6.23 18.96
CA GLY A 98 7.65 7.66 18.72
C GLY A 98 8.69 8.08 17.68
N THR A 99 9.54 7.16 17.18
CA THR A 99 10.44 7.47 16.05
C THR A 99 9.61 7.89 14.83
N VAL A 100 10.01 9.01 14.22
CA VAL A 100 9.31 9.55 13.04
C VAL A 100 9.65 8.70 11.81
N ILE A 101 8.61 8.24 11.13
CA ILE A 101 8.67 7.67 9.79
C ILE A 101 8.31 8.76 8.78
N THR A 102 9.11 8.89 7.75
CA THR A 102 8.86 9.77 6.62
C THR A 102 8.51 8.94 5.40
N VAL A 103 7.33 9.17 4.82
CA VAL A 103 6.91 8.56 3.56
C VAL A 103 6.92 9.61 2.47
N VAL A 104 7.51 9.27 1.32
CA VAL A 104 7.44 10.07 0.09
C VAL A 104 6.59 9.29 -0.91
N PHE A 105 5.54 9.94 -1.44
CA PHE A 105 4.65 9.41 -2.46
C PHE A 105 4.16 10.53 -3.36
N ASN A 106 4.28 10.36 -4.69
CA ASN A 106 3.92 11.35 -5.69
C ASN A 106 4.53 12.75 -5.38
N ASP A 107 5.86 12.78 -5.13
CA ASP A 107 6.64 13.97 -4.79
C ASP A 107 6.18 14.73 -3.54
N LYS A 108 5.28 14.15 -2.74
CA LYS A 108 4.82 14.70 -1.47
C LYS A 108 5.37 13.90 -0.29
N THR A 109 5.59 14.59 0.80
CA THR A 109 6.12 14.02 2.03
C THR A 109 5.05 13.97 3.11
N TYR A 110 4.91 12.81 3.73
CA TYR A 110 3.99 12.56 4.84
C TYR A 110 4.78 11.99 6.02
N THR A 111 4.37 12.29 7.23
CA THR A 111 5.05 11.82 8.44
C THR A 111 4.08 11.16 9.41
N GLY A 112 4.59 10.17 10.11
CA GLY A 112 3.91 9.49 11.21
C GLY A 112 4.92 8.98 12.21
N SER A 113 4.53 8.16 13.15
CA SER A 113 5.44 7.62 14.16
C SER A 113 5.24 6.12 14.38
N VAL A 114 6.32 5.47 14.78
CA VAL A 114 6.31 4.07 15.23
C VAL A 114 5.54 3.98 16.54
N ASN A 115 4.62 3.01 16.65
CA ASN A 115 3.90 2.72 17.87
C ASN A 115 4.70 1.76 18.81
N SER A 116 4.13 1.44 19.97
CA SER A 116 4.78 0.54 20.96
C SER A 116 4.97 -0.90 20.47
N SER A 117 4.29 -1.31 19.40
CA SER A 117 4.43 -2.65 18.79
C SER A 117 5.37 -2.67 17.58
N GLY A 118 6.04 -1.55 17.27
CA GLY A 118 6.91 -1.43 16.12
C GLY A 118 6.19 -1.17 14.79
N ASN A 119 4.86 -1.02 14.78
CA ASN A 119 4.08 -0.73 13.59
C ASN A 119 3.90 0.77 13.39
N TRP A 120 3.65 1.18 12.15
CA TRP A 120 3.39 2.55 11.77
C TRP A 120 2.33 2.64 10.68
N THR A 121 1.60 3.74 10.65
CA THR A 121 0.59 4.05 9.62
C THR A 121 0.60 5.55 9.36
N ILE A 122 0.53 5.92 8.09
CA ILE A 122 0.54 7.30 7.60
C ILE A 122 -0.58 7.44 6.60
N THR A 123 -1.44 8.44 6.77
CA THR A 123 -2.57 8.70 5.89
C THR A 123 -2.19 9.72 4.81
N VAL A 124 -2.35 9.35 3.55
CA VAL A 124 -2.33 10.26 2.40
C VAL A 124 -3.71 10.86 2.25
N PRO A 125 -3.86 12.20 2.27
CA PRO A 125 -5.16 12.85 2.14
C PRO A 125 -5.84 12.57 0.80
N GLN A 126 -7.17 12.52 0.79
CA GLN A 126 -7.99 12.33 -0.42
C GLN A 126 -7.62 13.30 -1.56
N ALA A 127 -7.36 14.57 -1.24
CA ALA A 127 -6.99 15.57 -2.25
C ALA A 127 -5.69 15.22 -2.98
N ASP A 128 -4.74 14.56 -2.28
CA ASP A 128 -3.48 14.12 -2.88
C ASP A 128 -3.67 12.83 -3.68
N MET A 129 -4.56 11.94 -3.26
CA MET A 129 -4.97 10.77 -4.02
C MET A 129 -5.62 11.16 -5.35
N GLN A 130 -6.50 12.15 -5.35
CA GLN A 130 -7.17 12.66 -6.55
C GLN A 130 -6.22 13.28 -7.58
N ALA A 131 -5.01 13.67 -7.17
CA ALA A 131 -3.97 14.17 -8.08
C ALA A 131 -3.24 13.05 -8.86
N LEU A 132 -3.39 11.78 -8.47
CA LEU A 132 -2.78 10.65 -9.17
C LEU A 132 -3.38 10.49 -10.57
N GLN A 133 -2.54 10.10 -11.52
CA GLN A 133 -2.91 9.87 -12.92
C GLN A 133 -2.79 8.37 -13.23
N GLU A 134 -3.52 7.95 -14.25
CA GLU A 134 -3.47 6.61 -14.83
C GLU A 134 -2.03 6.20 -15.18
N THR A 135 -1.62 4.98 -14.81
CA THR A 135 -0.29 4.43 -15.07
C THR A 135 -0.30 3.25 -16.04
N ALA A 136 -1.44 2.90 -16.64
CA ALA A 136 -1.61 1.71 -17.48
C ALA A 136 -0.53 1.51 -18.54
N ASN A 137 0.06 2.60 -19.05
CA ASN A 137 1.17 2.59 -20.01
C ASN A 137 2.37 3.44 -19.54
N GLY A 138 2.40 3.82 -18.27
CA GLY A 138 3.38 4.74 -17.69
C GLY A 138 4.30 4.10 -16.67
N THR A 139 5.16 4.92 -16.08
CA THR A 139 6.03 4.52 -14.99
C THR A 139 5.21 4.45 -13.69
N PRO A 140 5.24 3.33 -12.95
CA PRO A 140 4.58 3.24 -11.66
C PRO A 140 5.04 4.33 -10.69
N TYR A 141 4.16 4.74 -9.80
CA TYR A 141 4.55 5.58 -8.66
C TYR A 141 5.40 4.78 -7.69
N VAL A 142 6.36 5.44 -7.07
CA VAL A 142 7.17 4.83 -6.00
C VAL A 142 6.71 5.39 -4.66
N VAL A 143 6.41 4.49 -3.74
CA VAL A 143 6.24 4.80 -2.32
C VAL A 143 7.54 4.46 -1.61
N SER A 144 8.15 5.42 -0.92
CA SER A 144 9.33 5.17 -0.12
C SER A 144 9.09 5.59 1.33
N ALA A 145 9.49 4.73 2.27
CA ALA A 145 9.46 5.01 3.70
C ALA A 145 10.89 5.05 4.25
N SER A 146 11.17 5.99 5.13
CA SER A 146 12.49 6.13 5.75
C SER A 146 12.39 6.59 7.20
N ALA A 147 13.38 6.21 8.00
CA ALA A 147 13.58 6.70 9.36
C ALA A 147 15.05 6.59 9.75
N VAL A 148 15.39 7.19 10.88
CA VAL A 148 16.68 7.02 11.55
C VAL A 148 16.45 6.69 13.02
N ASP A 149 17.28 5.86 13.60
CA ASP A 149 17.26 5.58 15.04
C ASP A 149 17.93 6.71 15.85
N ALA A 150 17.97 6.58 17.17
CA ALA A 150 18.59 7.54 18.05
C ALA A 150 20.13 7.67 17.87
N ALA A 151 20.77 6.70 17.23
CA ALA A 151 22.19 6.71 16.88
C ALA A 151 22.46 7.18 15.45
N LEU A 152 21.40 7.63 14.73
CA LEU A 152 21.41 8.10 13.34
C LEU A 152 21.66 6.99 12.32
N ASN A 153 21.42 5.72 12.66
CA ASN A 153 21.41 4.64 11.67
C ASN A 153 20.15 4.73 10.82
N PRO A 154 20.28 4.71 9.48
CA PRO A 154 19.12 4.82 8.58
C PRO A 154 18.43 3.47 8.37
N ALA A 155 17.12 3.53 8.17
CA ALA A 155 16.31 2.44 7.65
C ALA A 155 15.42 2.95 6.53
N SER A 156 15.20 2.15 5.48
CA SER A 156 14.31 2.50 4.38
C SER A 156 13.69 1.27 3.73
N ALA A 157 12.52 1.47 3.14
CA ALA A 157 11.81 0.50 2.29
C ALA A 157 11.12 1.24 1.16
N SER A 158 10.90 0.57 0.02
CA SER A 158 10.14 1.13 -1.09
C SER A 158 9.30 0.05 -1.78
N SER A 159 8.16 0.47 -2.36
CA SER A 159 7.29 -0.34 -3.21
C SER A 159 6.89 0.46 -4.44
N SER A 160 6.52 -0.25 -5.50
CA SER A 160 5.97 0.33 -6.73
C SER A 160 4.45 0.18 -6.71
N VAL A 161 3.73 1.25 -7.05
CA VAL A 161 2.28 1.31 -7.06
C VAL A 161 1.79 1.73 -8.44
N THR A 162 0.87 0.96 -9.02
CA THR A 162 0.19 1.33 -10.26
C THR A 162 -1.13 2.02 -9.96
N VAL A 163 -1.61 2.82 -10.91
CA VAL A 163 -2.92 3.47 -10.84
C VAL A 163 -3.68 3.06 -12.09
N ASP A 164 -4.79 2.38 -11.90
CA ASP A 164 -5.73 1.98 -12.94
C ASP A 164 -7.12 2.55 -12.61
N LEU A 165 -7.58 3.49 -13.40
CA LEU A 165 -8.84 4.20 -13.19
C LEU A 165 -9.88 3.84 -14.26
N SER A 166 -9.49 3.02 -15.22
CA SER A 166 -10.27 2.71 -16.41
C SER A 166 -11.15 1.49 -16.16
N ALA A 167 -12.44 1.70 -15.95
CA ALA A 167 -13.37 0.58 -15.85
C ALA A 167 -13.44 -0.22 -17.19
N PRO A 168 -13.63 -1.55 -17.12
CA PRO A 168 -13.78 -2.38 -18.30
C PRO A 168 -15.05 -2.00 -19.07
N THR A 169 -15.05 -2.23 -20.37
CA THR A 169 -16.24 -2.00 -21.19
C THR A 169 -17.26 -3.11 -20.97
N LEU A 170 -18.55 -2.73 -21.01
CA LEU A 170 -19.67 -3.68 -20.96
C LEU A 170 -20.85 -3.10 -21.72
N ALA A 171 -21.40 -3.87 -22.64
CA ALA A 171 -22.68 -3.61 -23.27
C ALA A 171 -23.55 -4.89 -23.21
N VAL A 172 -24.85 -4.70 -22.98
CA VAL A 172 -25.84 -5.77 -22.97
C VAL A 172 -26.69 -5.65 -24.23
N ASP A 173 -26.80 -6.73 -25.00
CA ASP A 173 -27.61 -6.77 -26.18
C ASP A 173 -29.07 -7.07 -25.79
N VAL A 174 -29.80 -5.99 -25.49
CA VAL A 174 -31.22 -6.09 -25.10
C VAL A 174 -32.10 -6.33 -26.29
N ALA A 175 -31.79 -5.74 -27.45
CA ALA A 175 -32.70 -5.75 -28.63
C ALA A 175 -32.87 -7.15 -29.23
N ASP A 176 -31.80 -7.94 -29.26
CA ASP A 176 -31.79 -9.29 -29.84
C ASP A 176 -31.97 -10.42 -28.79
N SER A 177 -32.36 -10.04 -27.54
CA SER A 177 -32.62 -10.98 -26.45
C SER A 177 -34.11 -11.09 -26.13
N PHE A 178 -34.47 -11.98 -25.19
CA PHE A 178 -35.83 -12.09 -24.63
C PHE A 178 -36.31 -10.79 -23.95
N LEU A 179 -35.42 -9.83 -23.70
CA LEU A 179 -35.75 -8.50 -23.16
C LEU A 179 -36.11 -7.48 -24.25
N GLY A 180 -36.10 -7.85 -25.53
CA GLY A 180 -36.23 -6.91 -26.66
C GLY A 180 -37.57 -6.19 -26.73
N ASP A 181 -38.64 -6.77 -26.19
CA ASP A 181 -39.97 -6.14 -26.10
C ASP A 181 -40.18 -5.37 -24.80
N GLY A 182 -39.19 -5.39 -23.90
CA GLY A 182 -39.20 -4.70 -22.60
C GLY A 182 -40.05 -5.36 -21.52
N TYR A 183 -40.53 -6.60 -21.75
CA TYR A 183 -41.37 -7.36 -20.82
C TYR A 183 -40.75 -8.72 -20.52
N ILE A 184 -41.06 -9.26 -19.35
CA ILE A 184 -40.87 -10.66 -19.00
C ILE A 184 -42.24 -11.27 -18.79
N SER A 185 -42.64 -12.17 -19.69
CA SER A 185 -43.90 -12.92 -19.62
C SER A 185 -43.78 -14.17 -18.75
N ILE A 186 -44.92 -14.77 -18.38
CA ILE A 186 -44.99 -16.08 -17.69
C ILE A 186 -44.26 -17.16 -18.50
N ALA A 187 -44.38 -17.14 -19.83
CA ALA A 187 -43.78 -18.14 -20.71
C ALA A 187 -42.25 -18.03 -20.74
N GLU A 188 -41.73 -16.82 -20.84
CA GLU A 188 -40.28 -16.54 -20.82
C GLU A 188 -39.65 -16.86 -19.45
N ALA A 189 -40.33 -16.51 -18.36
CA ALA A 189 -39.85 -16.81 -17.03
C ALA A 189 -39.85 -18.30 -16.66
N ALA A 190 -40.58 -19.12 -17.43
CA ALA A 190 -40.70 -20.56 -17.19
C ALA A 190 -39.62 -21.41 -17.87
N VAL A 191 -38.79 -20.83 -18.73
CA VAL A 191 -37.75 -21.53 -19.50
C VAL A 191 -36.40 -20.82 -19.31
N ASP A 192 -35.32 -21.54 -19.66
CA ASP A 192 -33.98 -20.91 -19.69
C ASP A 192 -33.96 -19.78 -20.73
N GLN A 193 -33.40 -18.67 -20.36
CA GLN A 193 -33.23 -17.48 -21.21
C GLN A 193 -31.77 -17.23 -21.48
N GLU A 194 -31.41 -16.96 -22.72
CA GLU A 194 -30.05 -16.55 -23.08
C GLU A 194 -29.99 -15.05 -23.28
N ILE A 195 -28.96 -14.42 -22.76
CA ILE A 195 -28.62 -13.02 -22.94
C ILE A 195 -27.11 -12.86 -23.12
N GLY A 196 -26.71 -11.92 -23.95
CA GLY A 196 -25.32 -11.67 -24.25
C GLY A 196 -25.03 -10.21 -24.54
N GLY A 197 -23.88 -9.98 -25.08
CA GLY A 197 -23.42 -8.65 -25.45
C GLY A 197 -21.92 -8.58 -25.68
N THR A 198 -21.35 -7.39 -25.51
CA THR A 198 -19.92 -7.18 -25.70
C THR A 198 -19.28 -6.62 -24.43
N GLY A 199 -17.95 -6.81 -24.30
CA GLY A 199 -17.18 -6.36 -23.15
C GLY A 199 -15.67 -6.40 -23.40
N THR A 200 -14.90 -6.06 -22.37
CA THR A 200 -13.44 -6.18 -22.42
C THR A 200 -13.05 -7.67 -22.41
N PRO A 201 -12.28 -8.16 -23.42
CA PRO A 201 -11.85 -9.55 -23.46
C PRO A 201 -11.10 -9.99 -22.20
N GLY A 202 -11.44 -11.20 -21.71
CA GLY A 202 -10.85 -11.79 -20.52
C GLY A 202 -11.54 -11.42 -19.20
N GLU A 203 -12.42 -10.41 -19.20
CA GLU A 203 -13.18 -10.00 -18.02
C GLU A 203 -14.42 -10.90 -17.82
N THR A 204 -14.94 -10.90 -16.59
CA THR A 204 -16.12 -11.68 -16.24
C THR A 204 -17.33 -10.75 -16.05
N VAL A 205 -18.39 -11.03 -16.79
CA VAL A 205 -19.70 -10.38 -16.60
C VAL A 205 -20.49 -11.16 -15.56
N THR A 206 -21.07 -10.47 -14.59
CA THR A 206 -21.91 -11.06 -13.54
C THR A 206 -23.30 -10.47 -13.53
N LEU A 207 -24.29 -11.28 -13.16
CA LEU A 207 -25.66 -10.89 -12.89
C LEU A 207 -26.11 -11.55 -11.58
N THR A 208 -26.55 -10.76 -10.61
CA THR A 208 -27.12 -11.31 -9.38
C THR A 208 -28.64 -11.19 -9.39
N LEU A 209 -29.32 -12.33 -9.32
CA LEU A 209 -30.79 -12.45 -9.25
C LEU A 209 -31.14 -13.22 -7.98
N ASN A 210 -32.00 -12.64 -7.14
CA ASN A 210 -32.53 -13.31 -5.94
C ASN A 210 -31.43 -13.94 -5.04
N GLY A 211 -30.27 -13.29 -4.93
CA GLY A 211 -29.14 -13.79 -4.16
C GLY A 211 -28.26 -14.83 -4.86
N THR A 212 -28.61 -15.24 -6.09
CA THR A 212 -27.78 -16.12 -6.92
C THR A 212 -27.01 -15.29 -7.94
N THR A 213 -25.69 -15.47 -8.00
CA THR A 213 -24.82 -14.81 -8.99
C THR A 213 -24.55 -15.77 -10.15
N LEU A 214 -24.90 -15.32 -11.35
CA LEU A 214 -24.56 -15.92 -12.63
C LEU A 214 -23.33 -15.22 -13.19
N SER A 215 -22.52 -15.92 -13.99
CA SER A 215 -21.31 -15.33 -14.59
C SER A 215 -21.05 -15.85 -15.99
N ALA A 216 -20.47 -15.02 -16.83
CA ALA A 216 -19.98 -15.34 -18.17
C ALA A 216 -18.62 -14.68 -18.41
N LEU A 217 -17.70 -15.38 -19.07
CA LEU A 217 -16.41 -14.84 -19.49
C LEU A 217 -16.57 -14.14 -20.84
N VAL A 218 -16.00 -12.96 -20.98
CA VAL A 218 -15.88 -12.27 -22.26
C VAL A 218 -14.76 -12.95 -23.07
N ASN A 219 -15.09 -13.43 -24.27
CA ASN A 219 -14.15 -14.13 -25.15
C ASN A 219 -13.13 -13.18 -25.81
N GLU A 220 -12.17 -13.74 -26.57
CA GLU A 220 -11.14 -12.94 -27.26
C GLU A 220 -11.71 -11.98 -28.32
N GLN A 221 -12.93 -12.24 -28.83
CA GLN A 221 -13.64 -11.37 -29.78
C GLN A 221 -14.40 -10.22 -29.09
N GLY A 222 -14.37 -10.21 -27.74
CA GLY A 222 -15.09 -9.22 -26.94
C GLY A 222 -16.59 -9.54 -26.77
N GLU A 223 -17.01 -10.78 -26.96
CA GLU A 223 -18.40 -11.22 -26.84
C GLU A 223 -18.58 -12.05 -25.57
N TRP A 224 -19.76 -11.97 -24.98
CA TRP A 224 -20.15 -12.80 -23.83
C TRP A 224 -21.59 -13.28 -24.00
N SER A 225 -21.92 -14.42 -23.40
CA SER A 225 -23.27 -14.99 -23.35
C SER A 225 -23.49 -15.67 -22.00
N MET A 226 -24.70 -15.54 -21.47
CA MET A 226 -25.11 -16.07 -20.17
C MET A 226 -26.50 -16.70 -20.27
N VAL A 227 -26.68 -17.86 -19.66
CA VAL A 227 -27.98 -18.48 -19.49
C VAL A 227 -28.55 -18.12 -18.12
N ILE A 228 -29.74 -17.53 -18.11
CA ILE A 228 -30.53 -17.28 -16.90
C ILE A 228 -31.47 -18.48 -16.74
N PRO A 229 -31.32 -19.30 -15.67
CA PRO A 229 -32.10 -20.54 -15.52
C PRO A 229 -33.61 -20.28 -15.38
N ALA A 230 -34.39 -21.21 -15.86
CA ALA A 230 -35.83 -21.24 -15.72
C ALA A 230 -36.27 -20.97 -14.27
N GLY A 231 -37.28 -20.12 -14.10
CA GLY A 231 -37.82 -19.74 -12.79
C GLY A 231 -37.06 -18.62 -12.07
N SER A 232 -35.81 -18.29 -12.46
CA SER A 232 -35.02 -17.21 -11.81
C SER A 232 -35.72 -15.86 -11.97
N LEU A 233 -36.39 -15.63 -13.08
CA LEU A 233 -37.10 -14.38 -13.39
C LEU A 233 -38.49 -14.31 -12.73
N GLN A 234 -39.11 -15.45 -12.35
CA GLN A 234 -40.41 -15.49 -11.70
C GLN A 234 -40.43 -14.87 -10.30
N ALA A 235 -39.30 -14.88 -9.62
CA ALA A 235 -39.14 -14.30 -8.29
C ALA A 235 -38.96 -12.78 -8.28
N LEU A 236 -38.85 -12.15 -9.46
CA LEU A 236 -38.79 -10.71 -9.57
C LEU A 236 -40.16 -10.06 -9.26
N PRO A 237 -40.20 -8.88 -8.62
CA PRO A 237 -41.45 -8.18 -8.37
C PRO A 237 -42.23 -7.86 -9.67
N GLN A 238 -43.54 -7.97 -9.62
CA GLN A 238 -44.41 -7.56 -10.74
C GLN A 238 -44.27 -6.06 -11.02
N GLY A 239 -44.33 -5.68 -12.29
CA GLY A 239 -44.18 -4.31 -12.75
C GLY A 239 -42.75 -3.98 -13.11
N THR A 240 -42.34 -2.72 -12.98
CA THR A 240 -41.00 -2.28 -13.37
C THR A 240 -39.95 -2.76 -12.36
N SER A 241 -39.00 -3.53 -12.85
CA SER A 241 -37.85 -4.02 -12.13
C SER A 241 -36.57 -3.63 -12.87
N GLN A 242 -35.43 -3.62 -12.17
CA GLN A 242 -34.13 -3.40 -12.76
C GLN A 242 -33.24 -4.61 -12.48
N ILE A 243 -32.60 -5.14 -13.52
CA ILE A 243 -31.51 -6.10 -13.41
C ILE A 243 -30.21 -5.39 -13.80
N THR A 244 -29.09 -5.71 -13.13
CA THR A 244 -27.82 -5.04 -13.37
C THR A 244 -26.77 -6.08 -13.70
N PHE A 245 -26.20 -5.96 -14.90
CA PHE A 245 -25.00 -6.69 -15.28
C PHE A 245 -23.78 -5.89 -14.86
N VAL A 246 -22.75 -6.56 -14.37
CA VAL A 246 -21.55 -5.90 -13.88
C VAL A 246 -20.33 -6.63 -14.41
N THR A 247 -19.36 -5.91 -14.92
CA THR A 247 -18.00 -6.40 -15.13
C THR A 247 -17.03 -5.65 -14.23
N THR A 248 -15.98 -6.32 -13.78
CA THR A 248 -14.97 -5.76 -12.90
C THR A 248 -13.60 -6.25 -13.37
N ASP A 249 -12.65 -5.33 -13.53
CA ASP A 249 -11.27 -5.65 -13.91
C ASP A 249 -10.43 -6.16 -12.73
N ALA A 250 -9.17 -6.49 -13.01
CA ALA A 250 -8.22 -6.96 -12.00
C ALA A 250 -7.85 -5.90 -10.97
N ALA A 251 -8.00 -4.61 -11.30
CA ALA A 251 -7.77 -3.50 -10.38
C ALA A 251 -8.99 -3.21 -9.48
N GLY A 252 -10.14 -3.86 -9.75
CA GLY A 252 -11.38 -3.64 -9.00
C GLY A 252 -12.27 -2.52 -9.55
N ASN A 253 -11.94 -1.91 -10.72
CA ASN A 253 -12.84 -0.96 -11.36
C ASN A 253 -14.04 -1.69 -11.96
N SER A 254 -15.24 -1.21 -11.65
CA SER A 254 -16.48 -1.87 -12.06
C SER A 254 -17.27 -1.01 -13.03
N ASN A 255 -17.93 -1.69 -14.01
CA ASN A 255 -18.87 -1.07 -14.95
C ASN A 255 -20.23 -1.74 -14.83
N PRO A 256 -21.18 -1.17 -14.05
CA PRO A 256 -22.54 -1.67 -13.96
C PRO A 256 -23.36 -1.19 -15.15
N GLN A 257 -24.11 -2.13 -15.76
CA GLN A 257 -25.06 -1.87 -16.84
C GLN A 257 -26.47 -2.25 -16.37
N PRO A 258 -27.28 -1.27 -15.92
CA PRO A 258 -28.65 -1.51 -15.52
C PRO A 258 -29.58 -1.66 -16.73
N VAL A 259 -30.41 -2.67 -16.72
CA VAL A 259 -31.48 -2.93 -17.71
C VAL A 259 -32.82 -2.87 -17.00
N ASN A 260 -33.71 -1.97 -17.44
CA ASN A 260 -35.06 -1.86 -16.91
C ASN A 260 -35.97 -2.81 -17.67
N ILE A 261 -36.79 -3.57 -16.96
CA ILE A 261 -37.70 -4.58 -17.47
C ILE A 261 -39.06 -4.45 -16.81
N ASN A 262 -40.11 -4.88 -17.50
CA ASN A 262 -41.46 -5.00 -16.95
C ASN A 262 -41.82 -6.49 -16.74
N VAL A 263 -42.00 -6.88 -15.50
CA VAL A 263 -42.34 -8.26 -15.12
C VAL A 263 -43.86 -8.43 -15.12
N LYS A 264 -44.33 -9.38 -15.89
CA LYS A 264 -45.76 -9.76 -16.05
C LYS A 264 -45.91 -11.29 -15.96
N THR A 265 -45.49 -11.86 -14.83
CA THR A 265 -45.52 -13.29 -14.55
C THR A 265 -46.66 -13.68 -13.62
#